data_bd21f495b038c0a070be95555ba5c293
#
_entry.id   bd21f495b038c0a070be95555ba5c293
#
_cell.length_a   1.000
_cell.length_b   1.000
_cell.length_c   1.000
_cell.angle_alpha   90.00
_cell.angle_beta   90.00
_cell.angle_gamma   90.00
#
_symmetry.space_group_name_H-M   'P 1'
#
loop_
_entity.id
_entity.type
_entity.pdbx_description
1 polymer ?
#
loop_
_entity_poly.entity_id
_entity_poly.type
_entity_poly.pdbx_seq_one_letter_code
_entity_poly.pdbx_strand_id
1 'polypeptide(L)'
;MKKKIIFYIPSIEAAGVEKNLNLLIKYLPNQIGKINIITANKKNSNSKNVKYICPHSSYWNNKNRTLKNIICIYLLIKNFWSSKGVIVSFQSNLTSIIVSKIFGFKVLIRLNTSLKKYLNNFLKKITFK
;
A
#
# COMPACT_ATOMS: atom_id res chain seq x y z
N MET A 1 -6.34 19.02 -12.52
CA MET A 1 -6.79 17.99 -11.55
C MET A 1 -5.66 17.63 -10.60
N LYS A 2 -5.89 17.77 -9.32
CA LYS A 2 -4.93 17.28 -8.31
C LYS A 2 -4.86 15.75 -8.39
N LYS A 3 -3.65 15.20 -8.58
CA LYS A 3 -3.43 13.76 -8.59
C LYS A 3 -3.73 13.19 -7.21
N LYS A 4 -4.51 12.12 -7.14
CA LYS A 4 -4.77 11.41 -5.89
C LYS A 4 -3.55 10.57 -5.53
N ILE A 5 -3.13 10.66 -4.28
CA ILE A 5 -2.04 9.85 -3.73
C ILE A 5 -2.66 8.79 -2.82
N ILE A 6 -2.33 7.54 -3.11
CA ILE A 6 -2.89 6.38 -2.44
C ILE A 6 -1.73 5.55 -1.89
N PHE A 7 -1.66 5.41 -0.58
CA PHE A 7 -0.74 4.50 0.08
C PHE A 7 -1.39 3.12 0.19
N TYR A 8 -0.75 2.13 -0.39
CA TYR A 8 -1.21 0.75 -0.36
C TYR A 8 -0.42 -0.05 0.67
N ILE A 9 -1.04 -0.32 1.81
CA ILE A 9 -0.42 -0.99 2.97
C ILE A 9 -1.38 -2.03 3.53
N PRO A 10 -1.42 -3.24 2.98
CA PRO A 10 -2.37 -4.28 3.42
C PRO A 10 -2.30 -4.60 4.90
N SER A 11 -1.12 -4.57 5.50
CA SER A 11 -0.93 -4.83 6.93
C SER A 11 -0.03 -3.78 7.57
N ILE A 12 -0.50 -3.13 8.63
CA ILE A 12 0.23 -2.10 9.38
C ILE A 12 0.93 -2.68 10.62
N GLU A 13 0.81 -3.97 10.87
CA GLU A 13 1.29 -4.62 12.10
C GLU A 13 2.82 -4.71 12.23
N ALA A 14 3.56 -4.55 11.15
CA ALA A 14 5.02 -4.53 11.20
C ALA A 14 5.52 -3.19 11.75
N ALA A 15 6.20 -3.21 12.88
CA ALA A 15 6.69 -2.00 13.58
C ALA A 15 7.49 -1.03 12.67
N GLY A 16 8.31 -1.55 11.76
CA GLY A 16 9.06 -0.74 10.80
C GLY A 16 8.18 -0.04 9.77
N VAL A 17 7.13 -0.70 9.28
CA VAL A 17 6.18 -0.13 8.33
C VAL A 17 5.34 0.95 8.99
N GLU A 18 4.85 0.71 10.20
CA GLU A 18 4.06 1.68 10.96
C GLU A 18 4.87 2.94 11.29
N LYS A 19 6.11 2.78 11.74
CA LYS A 19 7.02 3.90 12.02
C LYS A 19 7.26 4.77 10.78
N ASN A 20 7.55 4.16 9.65
CA ASN A 20 7.76 4.87 8.40
C ASN A 20 6.49 5.56 7.89
N LEU A 21 5.35 4.89 8.02
CA LEU A 21 4.06 5.46 7.67
C LEU A 21 3.77 6.71 8.51
N ASN A 22 3.98 6.64 9.81
CA ASN A 22 3.76 7.77 10.73
C ASN A 22 4.65 8.97 10.40
N LEU A 23 5.92 8.73 10.03
CA LEU A 23 6.81 9.79 9.56
C LEU A 23 6.31 10.44 8.27
N LEU A 24 5.87 9.64 7.31
CA LEU A 24 5.34 10.15 6.05
C LEU A 24 4.04 10.94 6.25
N ILE A 25 3.13 10.45 7.09
CA ILE A 25 1.89 11.13 7.44
C ILE A 25 2.15 12.49 8.11
N LYS A 26 3.20 12.59 8.91
CA LYS A 26 3.56 13.81 9.61
C LYS A 26 4.07 14.91 8.67
N TYR A 27 4.89 14.55 7.69
CA TYR A 27 5.61 15.53 6.87
C TYR A 27 5.05 15.72 5.47
N LEU A 28 4.54 14.67 4.85
CA LEU A 28 4.15 14.68 3.44
C LEU A 28 2.88 15.51 3.14
N PRO A 29 1.82 15.51 3.97
CA PRO A 29 0.60 16.26 3.66
C PRO A 29 0.81 17.74 3.47
N ASN A 30 1.79 18.33 4.12
CA ASN A 30 2.13 19.74 3.96
C ASN A 30 2.65 20.06 2.55
N GLN A 31 3.23 19.10 1.86
CA GLN A 31 3.82 19.25 0.55
C GLN A 31 2.87 18.82 -0.59
N ILE A 32 2.15 17.73 -0.39
CA ILE A 32 1.36 17.08 -1.46
C ILE A 32 -0.15 17.09 -1.24
N GLY A 33 -0.60 17.56 -0.08
CA GLY A 33 -2.02 17.63 0.26
C GLY A 33 -2.59 16.32 0.80
N LYS A 34 -3.82 15.97 0.42
CA LYS A 34 -4.55 14.84 1.01
C LYS A 34 -4.00 13.49 0.57
N ILE A 35 -3.75 12.61 1.54
CA ILE A 35 -3.29 11.23 1.36
C ILE A 35 -4.43 10.27 1.68
N ASN A 36 -4.62 9.25 0.84
CA ASN A 36 -5.52 8.14 1.10
C ASN A 36 -4.69 6.90 1.42
N ILE A 37 -5.02 6.20 2.51
CA ILE A 37 -4.32 5.01 2.94
C ILE A 37 -5.28 3.83 2.86
N ILE A 38 -4.94 2.83 2.05
CA ILE A 38 -5.69 1.58 1.94
C ILE A 38 -5.00 0.52 2.78
N THR A 39 -5.73 -0.02 3.75
CA THR A 39 -5.24 -1.08 4.63
C THR A 39 -6.37 -2.04 5.00
N ALA A 40 -6.04 -3.29 5.28
CA ALA A 40 -6.99 -4.26 5.82
C ALA A 40 -7.17 -4.14 7.34
N ASN A 41 -6.26 -3.47 8.02
CA ASN A 41 -6.37 -3.24 9.45
C ASN A 41 -7.34 -2.11 9.74
N LYS A 42 -8.32 -2.37 10.60
CA LYS A 42 -9.27 -1.33 11.00
C LYS A 42 -8.56 -0.18 11.71
N LYS A 43 -8.71 1.02 11.19
CA LYS A 43 -8.21 2.27 11.78
C LYS A 43 -9.35 3.29 11.86
N ASN A 44 -9.50 3.91 13.01
CA ASN A 44 -10.58 4.85 13.29
C ASN A 44 -10.14 6.32 13.26
N SER A 45 -8.86 6.59 13.05
CA SER A 45 -8.32 7.94 13.07
C SER A 45 -8.20 8.51 11.66
N ASN A 46 -9.13 9.38 11.30
CA ASN A 46 -8.97 10.24 10.14
C ASN A 46 -8.51 11.62 10.61
N SER A 47 -7.49 12.17 9.97
CA SER A 47 -7.07 13.54 10.14
C SER A 47 -7.51 14.38 8.94
N LYS A 48 -7.37 15.71 9.04
CA LYS A 48 -7.76 16.63 7.94
C LYS A 48 -7.11 16.25 6.59
N ASN A 49 -5.89 15.75 6.62
CA ASN A 49 -5.09 15.48 5.42
C ASN A 49 -4.86 14.00 5.15
N VAL A 50 -5.34 13.10 6.01
CA VAL A 50 -5.14 11.66 5.89
C VAL A 50 -6.47 10.95 6.06
N LYS A 51 -6.85 10.17 5.06
CA LYS A 51 -8.05 9.34 5.09
C LYS A 51 -7.67 7.87 5.05
N TYR A 52 -8.07 7.12 6.06
CA TYR A 52 -7.95 5.65 6.06
C TYR A 52 -9.15 5.03 5.34
N ILE A 53 -8.87 4.15 4.41
CA ILE A 53 -9.85 3.32 3.71
C ILE A 53 -9.60 1.89 4.14
N CYS A 54 -10.42 1.41 5.05
CA CYS A 54 -10.28 0.10 5.67
C CYS A 54 -11.66 -0.58 5.81
N PRO A 55 -11.71 -1.90 6.04
CA PRO A 55 -12.96 -2.61 6.31
C PRO A 55 -13.60 -2.10 7.61
N HIS A 56 -14.91 -2.12 7.66
CA HIS A 56 -15.65 -1.74 8.88
C HIS A 56 -15.48 -2.73 10.03
N SER A 57 -15.22 -3.99 9.71
CA SER A 57 -15.05 -5.05 10.71
C SER A 57 -13.59 -5.24 11.10
N SER A 58 -13.33 -5.44 12.39
CA SER A 58 -12.02 -5.85 12.91
C SER A 58 -11.65 -7.30 12.58
N TYR A 59 -12.58 -8.06 12.00
CA TYR A 59 -12.38 -9.43 11.54
C TYR A 59 -11.13 -9.59 10.65
N TRP A 60 -10.87 -8.59 9.81
CA TRP A 60 -9.72 -8.60 8.88
C TRP A 60 -8.36 -8.38 9.53
N ASN A 61 -8.33 -7.87 10.77
CA ASN A 61 -7.07 -7.60 11.48
C ASN A 61 -6.24 -8.88 11.69
N ASN A 62 -6.92 -10.01 11.94
CA ASN A 62 -6.28 -11.29 12.26
C ASN A 62 -6.13 -12.22 11.05
N LYS A 63 -6.45 -11.75 9.84
CA LYS A 63 -6.34 -12.55 8.63
C LYS A 63 -4.91 -12.59 8.11
N ASN A 64 -4.62 -13.62 7.34
CA ASN A 64 -3.32 -13.77 6.69
C ASN A 64 -3.09 -12.67 5.64
N ARG A 65 -1.85 -12.53 5.20
CA ARG A 65 -1.44 -11.48 4.27
C ARG A 65 -2.16 -11.54 2.92
N THR A 66 -2.44 -12.73 2.42
CA THR A 66 -3.13 -12.94 1.14
C THR A 66 -4.55 -12.40 1.19
N LEU A 67 -5.31 -12.72 2.24
CA LEU A 67 -6.67 -12.22 2.43
C LEU A 67 -6.71 -10.70 2.64
N LYS A 68 -5.74 -10.15 3.38
CA LYS A 68 -5.58 -8.71 3.54
C LYS A 68 -5.33 -8.01 2.20
N ASN A 69 -4.53 -8.61 1.33
CA ASN A 69 -4.32 -8.12 -0.03
C ASN A 69 -5.61 -8.10 -0.84
N ILE A 70 -6.38 -9.18 -0.81
CA ILE A 70 -7.62 -9.29 -1.57
C ILE A 70 -8.61 -8.19 -1.17
N ILE A 71 -8.82 -7.97 0.12
CA ILE A 71 -9.72 -6.92 0.58
C ILE A 71 -9.21 -5.52 0.23
N CYS A 72 -7.90 -5.30 0.26
CA CYS A 72 -7.31 -4.03 -0.14
C CYS A 72 -7.47 -3.75 -1.63
N ILE A 73 -7.36 -4.76 -2.49
CA ILE A 73 -7.65 -4.64 -3.92
C ILE A 73 -9.12 -4.26 -4.14
N TYR A 74 -10.03 -4.92 -3.44
CA TYR A 74 -11.45 -4.60 -3.50
C TYR A 74 -11.73 -3.15 -3.08
N LEU A 75 -11.14 -2.69 -1.98
CA LEU A 75 -11.28 -1.31 -1.51
C LEU A 75 -10.68 -0.30 -2.48
N LEU A 76 -9.56 -0.62 -3.10
CA LEU A 76 -8.93 0.21 -4.12
C LEU A 76 -9.85 0.39 -5.33
N ILE A 77 -10.37 -0.72 -5.84
CA ILE A 77 -11.29 -0.71 -6.99
C ILE A 77 -12.57 0.06 -6.64
N LYS A 78 -13.19 -0.27 -5.51
CA LYS A 78 -14.45 0.37 -5.08
C LYS A 78 -14.33 1.89 -4.95
N ASN A 79 -13.23 2.39 -4.43
CA ASN A 79 -13.07 3.82 -4.14
C ASN A 79 -12.40 4.62 -5.25
N PHE A 80 -11.65 3.98 -6.13
CA PHE A 80 -10.80 4.68 -7.10
C PHE A 80 -10.91 4.18 -8.54
N TRP A 81 -11.94 3.41 -8.87
CA TRP A 81 -12.16 2.80 -10.19
C TRP A 81 -11.94 3.76 -11.36
N SER A 82 -12.50 4.96 -11.30
CA SER A 82 -12.39 5.97 -12.36
C SER A 82 -11.36 7.07 -12.07
N SER A 83 -10.58 6.92 -11.03
CA SER A 83 -9.63 7.94 -10.59
C SER A 83 -8.26 7.72 -11.21
N LYS A 84 -7.62 8.79 -11.65
CA LYS A 84 -6.20 8.78 -12.01
C LYS A 84 -5.39 9.23 -10.81
N GLY A 85 -4.35 8.47 -10.47
CA GLY A 85 -3.53 8.79 -9.31
C GLY A 85 -2.23 8.03 -9.27
N VAL A 86 -1.53 8.18 -8.17
CA VAL A 86 -0.27 7.49 -7.88
C VAL A 86 -0.48 6.57 -6.69
N ILE A 87 -0.20 5.28 -6.87
CA ILE A 87 -0.17 4.29 -5.81
C ILE A 87 1.26 4.19 -5.28
N VAL A 88 1.43 4.42 -3.99
CA VAL A 88 2.70 4.19 -3.29
C VAL A 88 2.58 2.89 -2.52
N SER A 89 3.29 1.87 -2.97
CA SER A 89 3.24 0.54 -2.38
C SER A 89 4.35 0.35 -1.35
N PHE A 90 3.96 0.01 -0.13
CA PHE A 90 4.88 -0.34 0.96
C PHE A 90 5.04 -1.84 1.14
N GLN A 91 4.06 -2.59 0.67
CA GLN A 91 4.01 -4.06 0.75
C GLN A 91 3.31 -4.59 -0.51
N SER A 92 3.49 -5.89 -0.78
CA SER A 92 2.80 -6.55 -1.89
C SER A 92 3.02 -5.85 -3.24
N ASN A 93 4.25 -5.53 -3.53
CA ASN A 93 4.65 -4.74 -4.69
C ASN A 93 4.17 -5.33 -6.01
N LEU A 94 4.22 -6.66 -6.16
CA LEU A 94 3.75 -7.33 -7.37
C LEU A 94 2.25 -7.10 -7.61
N THR A 95 1.44 -7.24 -6.57
CA THR A 95 -0.01 -6.98 -6.63
C THR A 95 -0.30 -5.53 -7.03
N SER A 96 0.41 -4.59 -6.43
CA SER A 96 0.25 -3.16 -6.74
C SER A 96 0.62 -2.84 -8.18
N ILE A 97 1.66 -3.46 -8.72
CA ILE A 97 2.08 -3.29 -10.12
C ILE A 97 0.99 -3.81 -11.07
N ILE A 98 0.48 -5.02 -10.82
CA ILE A 98 -0.54 -5.64 -11.66
C ILE A 98 -1.82 -4.79 -11.66
N VAL A 99 -2.31 -4.42 -10.48
CA VAL A 99 -3.52 -3.61 -10.34
C VAL A 99 -3.33 -2.24 -10.97
N SER A 100 -2.19 -1.61 -10.77
CA SER A 100 -1.88 -0.30 -11.38
C SER A 100 -1.88 -0.36 -12.89
N LYS A 101 -1.35 -1.44 -13.46
CA LYS A 101 -1.30 -1.64 -14.92
C LYS A 101 -2.71 -1.83 -15.51
N ILE A 102 -3.56 -2.60 -14.82
CA ILE A 102 -4.94 -2.85 -15.26
C ILE A 102 -5.78 -1.56 -15.22
N PHE A 103 -5.67 -0.78 -14.17
CA PHE A 103 -6.50 0.40 -13.92
C PHE A 103 -5.87 1.74 -14.31
N GLY A 104 -4.66 1.73 -14.87
CA GLY A 104 -3.99 2.94 -15.37
C GLY A 104 -3.43 3.85 -14.28
N PHE A 105 -3.15 3.34 -13.09
CA PHE A 105 -2.45 4.09 -12.05
C PHE A 105 -0.94 4.11 -12.30
N LYS A 106 -0.30 5.20 -11.90
CA LYS A 106 1.15 5.22 -11.72
C LYS A 106 1.49 4.55 -10.39
N VAL A 107 2.54 3.74 -10.36
CA VAL A 107 2.97 3.05 -9.14
C VAL A 107 4.37 3.44 -8.74
N LEU A 108 4.54 3.77 -7.46
CA LEU A 108 5.83 3.94 -6.80
C LEU A 108 5.99 2.80 -5.79
N ILE A 109 7.08 2.04 -5.94
CA ILE A 109 7.34 0.88 -5.10
C ILE A 109 8.44 1.22 -4.11
N ARG A 110 8.18 0.95 -2.84
CA ARG A 110 9.22 0.97 -1.82
C ARG A 110 9.80 -0.43 -1.64
N LEU A 111 11.08 -0.56 -1.92
CA LEU A 111 11.80 -1.80 -1.64
C LEU A 111 12.30 -1.77 -0.19
N ASN A 112 11.80 -2.70 0.62
CA ASN A 112 12.24 -2.87 2.01
C ASN A 112 13.55 -3.67 2.13
N THR A 113 14.02 -4.22 1.01
CA THR A 113 15.25 -5.04 0.95
C THR A 113 16.16 -4.48 -0.12
N SER A 114 17.48 -4.53 0.09
CA SER A 114 18.41 -4.09 -0.95
C SER A 114 18.23 -4.92 -2.23
N LEU A 115 18.28 -4.25 -3.37
CA LEU A 115 18.14 -4.88 -4.69
C LEU A 115 19.15 -6.02 -4.86
N LYS A 116 20.35 -5.86 -4.31
CA LYS A 116 21.42 -6.86 -4.31
C LYS A 116 21.01 -8.16 -3.61
N LYS A 117 20.31 -8.07 -2.48
CA LYS A 117 19.82 -9.24 -1.74
C LYS A 117 18.71 -9.97 -2.51
N TYR A 118 17.85 -9.22 -3.18
CA TYR A 118 16.79 -9.78 -4.04
C TYR A 118 17.37 -10.53 -5.24
N LEU A 119 18.32 -9.93 -5.93
CA LEU A 119 19.01 -10.53 -7.07
C LEU A 119 19.77 -11.80 -6.66
N ASN A 120 20.48 -11.76 -5.54
CA ASN A 120 21.19 -12.94 -5.04
C ASN A 120 20.25 -14.10 -4.69
N ASN A 121 19.11 -13.82 -4.07
CA ASN A 121 18.12 -14.84 -3.77
C ASN A 121 17.44 -15.39 -5.04
N PHE A 122 17.20 -14.53 -6.01
CA PHE A 122 16.63 -14.91 -7.31
C PHE A 122 17.62 -15.78 -8.11
N LEU A 123 18.88 -15.37 -8.18
CA LEU A 123 19.95 -16.14 -8.85
C LEU A 123 20.18 -17.50 -8.17
N LYS A 124 20.20 -17.56 -6.84
CA LYS A 124 20.27 -18.82 -6.12
C LYS A 124 19.11 -19.76 -6.46
N LYS A 125 17.89 -19.21 -6.57
CA LYS A 125 16.70 -20.00 -6.90
C LYS A 125 16.74 -20.55 -8.33
N ILE A 126 17.38 -19.86 -9.26
CA ILE A 126 17.59 -20.31 -10.66
C ILE A 126 18.73 -21.34 -10.74
N THR A 127 19.80 -21.15 -9.97
CA THR A 127 21.01 -21.99 -10.05
C THR A 127 20.81 -23.36 -9.38
N PHE A 128 19.85 -23.48 -8.45
CA PHE A 128 19.54 -24.74 -7.73
C PHE A 128 18.32 -25.51 -8.28
N LYS A 129 17.87 -25.15 -9.47
CA LYS A 129 16.96 -25.96 -10.27
C LYS A 129 17.76 -26.66 -11.36
#